data_af84ce01de2adb35e5505cf3c393bf34
#
_entry.id   af84ce01de2adb35e5505cf3c393bf34
#
_cell.length_a   1.000
_cell.length_b   1.000
_cell.length_c   1.000
_cell.angle_alpha   90.00
_cell.angle_beta   90.00
_cell.angle_gamma   90.00
#
_symmetry.space_group_name_H-M   'P 1'
#
loop_
_entity.id
_entity.type
_entity.pdbx_description
1 polymer ?
#
loop_
_entity_poly.entity_id
_entity_poly.type
_entity_poly.pdbx_seq_one_letter_code
_entity_poly.pdbx_strand_id
1 'polypeptide(L)'
;MANTYLQRNMANSLTTDWTVSMWVKRSEIVRQQMLFSAYNNSTHDTEVFFDGDKLNFRNKRGGSFVFQVKTNRLFRDTNSFYHLVFQFHASGDSGVYAKIFVNGVQETDLNVNTQGSGETTWNNDKSHSIGSTVNGGADHFNGIISHMHFASTGIYAPTVFAETDATTGEWKGKTSPSVTYGTNGFFILKDGNGITDQSGEGNDFTLG
;
A
#
# COMPACT_ATOMS: atom_id res chain seq x y z
N MET A 1 15.59 17.08 -6.18
CA MET A 1 14.28 16.42 -5.94
C MET A 1 13.91 16.65 -4.49
N ALA A 2 12.66 16.99 -4.19
CA ALA A 2 12.22 17.11 -2.81
C ALA A 2 12.18 15.69 -2.22
N ASN A 3 12.87 15.48 -1.10
CA ASN A 3 12.86 14.23 -0.36
C ASN A 3 11.73 14.25 0.68
N THR A 4 10.51 14.52 0.24
CA THR A 4 9.35 14.60 1.12
C THR A 4 8.76 13.21 1.31
N TYR A 5 8.47 12.85 2.53
CA TYR A 5 7.79 11.62 2.90
C TYR A 5 6.90 11.86 4.13
N LEU A 6 6.00 10.95 4.39
CA LEU A 6 5.19 10.95 5.61
C LEU A 6 5.63 9.81 6.50
N GLN A 7 5.56 10.01 7.81
CA GLN A 7 5.94 8.99 8.78
C GLN A 7 4.98 8.93 9.97
N ARG A 8 4.88 7.74 10.55
CA ARG A 8 4.11 7.47 11.75
C ARG A 8 4.61 6.19 12.42
N ASN A 9 4.67 6.17 13.74
CA ASN A 9 4.76 4.93 14.50
C ASN A 9 3.35 4.39 14.74
N MET A 10 3.11 3.14 14.39
CA MET A 10 1.85 2.47 14.67
C MET A 10 1.87 1.82 16.05
N ALA A 11 0.68 1.56 16.61
CA ALA A 11 0.54 0.73 17.80
C ALA A 11 0.74 -0.75 17.45
N ASN A 12 1.10 -1.57 18.43
CA ASN A 12 1.11 -3.02 18.25
C ASN A 12 -0.31 -3.51 18.03
N SER A 13 -0.56 -4.12 16.88
CA SER A 13 -1.82 -4.79 16.55
C SER A 13 -1.50 -6.18 16.06
N LEU A 14 -2.05 -7.18 16.73
CA LEU A 14 -1.89 -8.59 16.36
C LEU A 14 -2.84 -9.02 15.24
N THR A 15 -3.52 -8.08 14.61
CA THR A 15 -4.39 -8.41 13.47
C THR A 15 -3.55 -8.84 12.28
N THR A 16 -3.96 -9.92 11.68
CA THR A 16 -3.23 -10.64 10.65
C THR A 16 -3.77 -10.34 9.25
N ASP A 17 -4.99 -9.79 9.18
CA ASP A 17 -5.67 -9.46 7.94
C ASP A 17 -5.75 -7.95 7.79
N TRP A 18 -5.29 -7.42 6.66
CA TRP A 18 -5.36 -5.99 6.40
C TRP A 18 -5.43 -5.69 4.89
N THR A 19 -5.89 -4.49 4.59
CA THR A 19 -6.00 -3.97 3.22
C THR A 19 -5.44 -2.55 3.14
N VAL A 20 -4.61 -2.30 2.12
CA VAL A 20 -4.16 -0.96 1.73
C VAL A 20 -4.79 -0.63 0.38
N SER A 21 -5.33 0.57 0.24
CA SER A 21 -5.83 1.12 -1.02
C SER A 21 -5.25 2.51 -1.25
N MET A 22 -4.80 2.81 -2.46
CA MET A 22 -4.29 4.14 -2.81
C MET A 22 -4.43 4.42 -4.30
N TRP A 23 -4.53 5.70 -4.65
CA TRP A 23 -4.42 6.20 -6.01
C TRP A 23 -3.02 6.75 -6.23
N VAL A 24 -2.36 6.30 -7.30
CA VAL A 24 -0.97 6.63 -7.57
C VAL A 24 -0.80 7.12 -9.00
N LYS A 25 -0.16 8.26 -9.18
CA LYS A 25 0.31 8.75 -10.48
C LYS A 25 1.82 8.92 -10.41
N ARG A 26 2.54 8.26 -11.31
CA ARG A 26 4.01 8.31 -11.37
C ARG A 26 4.47 9.50 -12.22
N SER A 27 5.61 10.09 -11.86
CA SER A 27 6.30 11.08 -12.71
C SER A 27 7.63 10.56 -13.26
N GLU A 28 8.08 9.39 -12.79
CA GLU A 28 9.35 8.76 -13.15
C GLU A 28 9.22 7.24 -13.11
N ILE A 29 9.95 6.51 -13.97
CA ILE A 29 9.86 5.04 -14.09
C ILE A 29 11.21 4.32 -14.03
N VAL A 30 12.31 5.03 -13.83
CA VAL A 30 13.67 4.49 -14.07
C VAL A 30 14.36 3.88 -12.85
N ARG A 31 13.80 4.06 -11.63
CA ARG A 31 14.43 3.59 -10.40
C ARG A 31 13.42 2.96 -9.44
N GLN A 32 13.91 2.38 -8.36
CA GLN A 32 13.06 1.94 -7.25
C GLN A 32 12.39 3.15 -6.59
N GLN A 33 11.10 3.03 -6.32
CA GLN A 33 10.29 4.10 -5.73
C GLN A 33 9.32 3.50 -4.73
N MET A 34 9.51 3.84 -3.46
CA MET A 34 8.73 3.32 -2.35
C MET A 34 7.37 4.03 -2.24
N LEU A 35 6.30 3.25 -2.16
CA LEU A 35 4.96 3.77 -1.90
C LEU A 35 4.62 3.74 -0.41
N PHE A 36 4.81 2.58 0.23
CA PHE A 36 4.55 2.41 1.64
C PHE A 36 5.48 1.35 2.22
N SER A 37 6.12 1.66 3.32
CA SER A 37 7.12 0.79 3.95
C SER A 37 6.97 0.76 5.47
N ALA A 38 7.29 -0.37 6.06
CA ALA A 38 7.60 -0.48 7.47
C ALA A 38 8.84 -1.36 7.65
N TYR A 39 9.66 -0.98 8.60
CA TYR A 39 10.97 -1.58 8.79
C TYR A 39 11.27 -1.74 10.28
N ASN A 40 11.69 -2.91 10.66
CA ASN A 40 12.17 -3.18 12.01
C ASN A 40 13.71 -3.24 12.07
N ASN A 41 14.31 -3.93 11.07
CA ASN A 41 15.76 -4.05 10.89
C ASN A 41 16.04 -4.64 9.50
N SER A 42 17.31 -4.82 9.13
CA SER A 42 17.71 -5.32 7.80
C SER A 42 17.13 -6.68 7.40
N THR A 43 16.52 -7.40 8.34
CA THR A 43 15.95 -8.73 8.11
C THR A 43 14.43 -8.78 8.22
N HIS A 44 13.76 -7.67 8.59
CA HIS A 44 12.31 -7.61 8.78
C HIS A 44 11.76 -6.33 8.19
N ASP A 45 11.07 -6.45 7.07
CA ASP A 45 10.40 -5.36 6.38
C ASP A 45 9.08 -5.82 5.74
N THR A 46 8.14 -4.89 5.58
CA THR A 46 6.96 -5.04 4.72
C THR A 46 6.88 -3.81 3.85
N GLU A 47 6.84 -4.00 2.52
CA GLU A 47 7.01 -2.91 1.58
C GLU A 47 6.16 -3.09 0.34
N VAL A 48 5.70 -1.98 -0.21
CA VAL A 48 5.18 -1.87 -1.57
C VAL A 48 5.90 -0.76 -2.31
N PHE A 49 6.40 -1.08 -3.51
CA PHE A 49 7.22 -0.16 -4.29
C PHE A 49 7.20 -0.51 -5.77
N PHE A 50 7.52 0.48 -6.59
CA PHE A 50 7.89 0.23 -7.99
C PHE A 50 9.37 -0.14 -8.06
N ASP A 51 9.66 -1.26 -8.70
CA ASP A 51 11.01 -1.70 -9.07
C ASP A 51 11.19 -1.47 -10.57
N GLY A 52 11.71 -0.29 -10.91
CA GLY A 52 11.63 0.22 -12.26
C GLY A 52 10.18 0.45 -12.69
N ASP A 53 9.71 -0.31 -13.66
CA ASP A 53 8.34 -0.21 -14.18
C ASP A 53 7.40 -1.31 -13.66
N LYS A 54 7.85 -2.20 -12.77
CA LYS A 54 7.04 -3.26 -12.16
C LYS A 54 6.67 -2.94 -10.72
N LEU A 55 5.50 -3.38 -10.29
CA LEU A 55 5.05 -3.25 -8.91
C LEU A 55 5.47 -4.48 -8.10
N ASN A 56 6.03 -4.23 -6.91
CA ASN A 56 6.50 -5.26 -5.98
C ASN A 56 5.86 -5.06 -4.61
N PHE A 57 5.30 -6.11 -4.07
CA PHE A 57 4.73 -6.18 -2.73
C PHE A 57 5.37 -7.35 -2.00
N ARG A 58 6.06 -7.07 -0.89
CA ARG A 58 6.82 -8.07 -0.18
C ARG A 58 6.78 -7.93 1.34
N ASN A 59 7.01 -9.04 2.00
CA ASN A 59 7.28 -9.11 3.43
C ASN A 59 8.49 -10.02 3.67
N LYS A 60 9.48 -9.50 4.39
CA LYS A 60 10.68 -10.23 4.76
C LYS A 60 10.71 -10.43 6.26
N ARG A 61 11.13 -11.63 6.67
CA ARG A 61 11.33 -12.03 8.06
C ARG A 61 12.54 -12.91 8.21
N GLY A 62 13.42 -12.61 9.18
CA GLY A 62 14.66 -13.37 9.35
C GLY A 62 15.56 -13.39 8.11
N GLY A 63 15.49 -12.36 7.27
CA GLY A 63 16.23 -12.26 6.02
C GLY A 63 15.61 -13.00 4.81
N SER A 64 14.54 -13.76 5.00
CA SER A 64 13.86 -14.51 3.94
C SER A 64 12.50 -13.91 3.62
N PHE A 65 12.06 -14.02 2.37
CA PHE A 65 10.72 -13.58 1.97
C PHE A 65 9.68 -14.57 2.52
N VAL A 66 8.76 -14.05 3.34
CA VAL A 66 7.53 -14.72 3.73
C VAL A 66 6.57 -14.74 2.55
N PHE A 67 6.39 -13.58 1.94
CA PHE A 67 5.77 -13.47 0.63
C PHE A 67 6.49 -12.42 -0.23
N GLN A 68 6.42 -12.62 -1.54
CA GLN A 68 6.80 -11.63 -2.52
C GLN A 68 5.92 -11.81 -3.76
N VAL A 69 5.20 -10.77 -4.12
CA VAL A 69 4.34 -10.71 -5.31
C VAL A 69 4.83 -9.56 -6.17
N LYS A 70 5.34 -9.88 -7.37
CA LYS A 70 5.85 -8.90 -8.34
C LYS A 70 5.10 -9.07 -9.66
N THR A 71 4.61 -7.98 -10.21
CA THR A 71 3.81 -8.02 -11.45
C THR A 71 4.67 -8.25 -12.69
N ASN A 72 4.10 -8.87 -13.72
CA ASN A 72 4.60 -8.76 -15.09
C ASN A 72 4.12 -7.48 -15.76
N ARG A 73 2.95 -6.96 -15.34
CA ARG A 73 2.43 -5.67 -15.79
C ARG A 73 3.49 -4.58 -15.61
N LEU A 74 3.59 -3.73 -16.64
CA LEU A 74 4.49 -2.56 -16.69
C LEU A 74 3.69 -1.28 -16.45
N PHE A 75 4.09 -0.49 -15.46
CA PHE A 75 3.45 0.76 -15.06
C PHE A 75 4.18 1.95 -15.68
N ARG A 76 4.05 2.11 -17.01
CA ARG A 76 4.78 3.12 -17.81
C ARG A 76 3.97 4.37 -18.11
N ASP A 77 2.65 4.35 -17.91
CA ASP A 77 1.83 5.54 -18.10
C ASP A 77 2.03 6.50 -16.92
N THR A 78 2.62 7.65 -17.21
CA THR A 78 2.83 8.73 -16.25
C THR A 78 1.73 9.79 -16.29
N ASN A 79 0.74 9.65 -17.18
CA ASN A 79 -0.35 10.60 -17.33
C ASN A 79 -1.59 10.22 -16.55
N SER A 80 -1.79 8.94 -16.27
CA SER A 80 -2.99 8.42 -15.62
C SER A 80 -2.71 8.00 -14.17
N PHE A 81 -3.75 8.01 -13.35
CA PHE A 81 -3.72 7.38 -12.04
C PHE A 81 -3.95 5.88 -12.14
N TYR A 82 -3.26 5.14 -11.30
CA TYR A 82 -3.54 3.75 -10.99
C TYR A 82 -4.21 3.66 -9.62
N HIS A 83 -5.34 2.98 -9.52
CA HIS A 83 -5.89 2.56 -8.23
C HIS A 83 -5.24 1.23 -7.85
N LEU A 84 -4.46 1.23 -6.79
CA LEU A 84 -3.73 0.06 -6.29
C LEU A 84 -4.36 -0.42 -4.99
N VAL A 85 -4.65 -1.72 -4.89
CA VAL A 85 -5.10 -2.33 -3.64
C VAL A 85 -4.22 -3.54 -3.33
N PHE A 86 -3.77 -3.60 -2.08
CA PHE A 86 -2.94 -4.66 -1.54
C PHE A 86 -3.68 -5.32 -0.40
N GLN A 87 -3.77 -6.63 -0.41
CA GLN A 87 -4.39 -7.41 0.64
C GLN A 87 -3.38 -8.40 1.20
N PHE A 88 -3.37 -8.56 2.51
CA PHE A 88 -2.71 -9.67 3.17
C PHE A 88 -3.72 -10.39 4.06
N HIS A 89 -3.86 -11.68 3.86
CA HIS A 89 -4.76 -12.59 4.58
C HIS A 89 -3.92 -13.69 5.21
N ALA A 90 -3.73 -13.66 6.52
CA ALA A 90 -2.78 -14.55 7.18
C ALA A 90 -3.17 -16.02 7.17
N SER A 91 -4.48 -16.32 7.10
CA SER A 91 -4.97 -17.68 6.93
C SER A 91 -4.84 -18.19 5.49
N GLY A 92 -4.58 -17.26 4.55
CA GLY A 92 -4.58 -17.52 3.13
C GLY A 92 -5.97 -17.80 2.56
N ASP A 93 -6.05 -17.69 1.24
CA ASP A 93 -7.20 -18.11 0.45
C ASP A 93 -6.68 -19.12 -0.57
N SER A 94 -6.91 -20.40 -0.29
CA SER A 94 -6.37 -21.50 -1.10
C SER A 94 -4.84 -21.44 -1.30
N GLY A 95 -4.11 -21.02 -0.24
CA GLY A 95 -2.65 -20.85 -0.27
C GLY A 95 -2.16 -19.51 -0.81
N VAL A 96 -3.07 -18.58 -1.11
CA VAL A 96 -2.74 -17.21 -1.51
C VAL A 96 -2.91 -16.27 -0.32
N TYR A 97 -1.82 -15.67 0.13
CA TYR A 97 -1.76 -14.80 1.31
C TYR A 97 -1.71 -13.32 0.94
N ALA A 98 -1.00 -12.98 -0.12
CA ALA A 98 -0.80 -11.62 -0.59
C ALA A 98 -1.37 -11.44 -1.99
N LYS A 99 -2.20 -10.40 -2.19
CA LYS A 99 -2.84 -10.08 -3.48
C LYS A 99 -2.60 -8.63 -3.86
N ILE A 100 -2.44 -8.37 -5.15
CA ILE A 100 -2.38 -7.04 -5.76
C ILE A 100 -3.56 -6.87 -6.69
N PHE A 101 -4.23 -5.72 -6.63
CA PHE A 101 -5.26 -5.33 -7.58
C PHE A 101 -4.87 -3.99 -8.22
N VAL A 102 -5.16 -3.86 -9.50
CA VAL A 102 -4.95 -2.64 -10.27
C VAL A 102 -6.26 -2.26 -10.96
N ASN A 103 -6.76 -1.06 -10.68
CA ASN A 103 -8.01 -0.54 -11.24
C ASN A 103 -9.18 -1.53 -11.09
N GLY A 104 -9.30 -2.12 -9.91
CA GLY A 104 -10.37 -3.06 -9.57
C GLY A 104 -10.13 -4.53 -9.96
N VAL A 105 -9.09 -4.82 -10.74
CA VAL A 105 -8.80 -6.18 -11.27
C VAL A 105 -7.60 -6.77 -10.56
N GLN A 106 -7.71 -8.03 -10.11
CA GLN A 106 -6.60 -8.75 -9.50
C GLN A 106 -5.49 -9.03 -10.53
N GLU A 107 -4.25 -8.75 -10.16
CA GLU A 107 -3.08 -9.15 -10.94
C GLU A 107 -2.79 -10.64 -10.72
N THR A 108 -2.91 -11.40 -11.77
CA THR A 108 -2.64 -12.85 -11.77
C THR A 108 -1.43 -13.22 -12.62
N ASP A 109 -1.02 -12.33 -13.54
CA ASP A 109 0.21 -12.47 -14.32
C ASP A 109 1.39 -11.89 -13.54
N LEU A 110 2.11 -12.77 -12.84
CA LEU A 110 3.14 -12.42 -11.87
C LEU A 110 4.54 -12.89 -12.31
N ASN A 111 5.49 -12.00 -12.19
CA ASN A 111 6.92 -12.30 -12.39
C ASN A 111 7.49 -13.09 -11.21
N VAL A 112 7.06 -12.73 -9.98
CA VAL A 112 7.37 -13.46 -8.75
C VAL A 112 6.07 -13.69 -8.01
N ASN A 113 5.85 -14.91 -7.52
CA ASN A 113 4.68 -15.29 -6.72
C ASN A 113 5.12 -16.24 -5.60
N THR A 114 5.83 -15.72 -4.63
CA THR A 114 6.11 -16.41 -3.37
C THR A 114 4.99 -16.10 -2.40
N GLN A 115 4.34 -17.11 -1.86
CA GLN A 115 3.22 -16.97 -0.93
C GLN A 115 3.54 -17.68 0.38
N GLY A 116 3.20 -17.06 1.50
CA GLY A 116 3.40 -17.64 2.82
C GLY A 116 2.71 -16.85 3.92
N SER A 117 2.36 -17.54 4.99
CA SER A 117 1.81 -16.96 6.20
C SER A 117 2.92 -16.43 7.11
N GLY A 118 2.61 -15.42 7.89
CA GLY A 118 3.51 -14.88 8.89
C GLY A 118 3.14 -13.46 9.27
N GLU A 119 3.71 -12.97 10.36
CA GLU A 119 3.51 -11.58 10.75
C GLU A 119 4.11 -10.66 9.71
N THR A 120 3.44 -9.54 9.48
CA THR A 120 3.97 -8.44 8.69
C THR A 120 4.56 -7.37 9.61
N THR A 121 5.49 -6.57 9.09
CA THR A 121 6.00 -5.39 9.81
C THR A 121 4.96 -4.27 9.76
N TRP A 122 4.08 -4.25 8.75
CA TRP A 122 2.90 -3.42 8.76
C TRP A 122 1.93 -3.86 9.86
N ASN A 123 1.16 -2.91 10.37
CA ASN A 123 0.21 -3.12 11.45
C ASN A 123 0.86 -3.53 12.79
N ASN A 124 2.10 -3.15 12.99
CA ASN A 124 2.90 -3.44 14.18
C ASN A 124 3.51 -2.15 14.75
N ASP A 125 4.01 -2.19 15.98
CA ASP A 125 4.61 -1.05 16.71
C ASP A 125 5.96 -0.59 16.10
N LYS A 126 5.98 -0.33 14.82
CA LYS A 126 7.16 0.08 14.05
C LYS A 126 6.89 1.40 13.33
N SER A 127 7.97 2.04 12.92
CA SER A 127 7.90 3.20 12.04
C SER A 127 7.40 2.78 10.68
N HIS A 128 6.43 3.53 10.15
CA HIS A 128 5.88 3.39 8.81
C HIS A 128 6.13 4.67 8.04
N SER A 129 6.48 4.54 6.77
CA SER A 129 6.73 5.68 5.87
C SER A 129 5.96 5.53 4.57
N ILE A 130 5.42 6.65 4.09
CA ILE A 130 4.76 6.77 2.79
C ILE A 130 5.64 7.65 1.91
N GLY A 131 5.96 7.16 0.71
CA GLY A 131 6.76 7.88 -0.26
C GLY A 131 8.27 7.75 -0.10
N SER A 132 8.75 6.94 0.85
CA SER A 132 10.17 6.59 1.02
C SER A 132 10.34 5.27 1.76
N THR A 133 11.56 4.73 1.80
CA THR A 133 11.94 3.78 2.83
C THR A 133 11.81 4.44 4.20
N VAL A 134 11.66 3.61 5.24
CA VAL A 134 11.41 4.12 6.60
C VAL A 134 12.41 5.19 7.01
N ASN A 135 11.90 6.22 7.68
CA ASN A 135 12.65 7.39 8.15
C ASN A 135 13.36 8.18 7.04
N GLY A 136 12.81 8.16 5.81
CA GLY A 136 13.34 8.94 4.69
C GLY A 136 14.68 8.45 4.19
N GLY A 137 14.99 7.14 4.37
CA GLY A 137 16.31 6.60 4.07
C GLY A 137 16.69 6.63 2.60
N ALA A 138 15.79 6.22 1.70
CA ALA A 138 16.05 6.13 0.27
C ALA A 138 14.76 5.94 -0.55
N ASP A 139 14.91 5.73 -1.87
CA ASP A 139 13.86 5.29 -2.79
C ASP A 139 12.60 6.16 -2.78
N HIS A 140 12.80 7.48 -2.63
CA HIS A 140 11.69 8.43 -2.58
C HIS A 140 10.80 8.32 -3.83
N PHE A 141 9.49 8.27 -3.59
CA PHE A 141 8.50 8.26 -4.65
C PHE A 141 8.47 9.62 -5.36
N ASN A 142 8.48 9.58 -6.69
CA ASN A 142 8.32 10.77 -7.52
C ASN A 142 6.99 10.68 -8.26
N GLY A 143 6.00 11.41 -7.76
CA GLY A 143 4.64 11.36 -8.28
C GLY A 143 3.62 11.88 -7.28
N ILE A 144 2.39 11.44 -7.43
CA ILE A 144 1.26 11.79 -6.57
C ILE A 144 0.70 10.52 -5.95
N ILE A 145 0.54 10.51 -4.63
CA ILE A 145 -0.27 9.52 -3.89
C ILE A 145 -1.49 10.25 -3.37
N SER A 146 -2.67 9.68 -3.55
CA SER A 146 -3.93 10.26 -3.14
C SER A 146 -4.88 9.20 -2.59
N HIS A 147 -5.83 9.61 -1.73
CA HIS A 147 -6.86 8.75 -1.16
C HIS A 147 -6.26 7.44 -0.63
N MET A 148 -5.27 7.56 0.27
CA MET A 148 -4.65 6.40 0.86
C MET A 148 -5.41 5.92 2.08
N HIS A 149 -5.90 4.69 2.00
CA HIS A 149 -6.57 3.96 3.06
C HIS A 149 -5.69 2.82 3.56
N PHE A 150 -5.63 2.65 4.84
CA PHE A 150 -5.14 1.44 5.48
C PHE A 150 -6.23 0.92 6.43
N ALA A 151 -6.86 -0.19 6.08
CA ALA A 151 -7.73 -0.92 6.98
C ALA A 151 -6.87 -1.94 7.73
N SER A 152 -6.60 -1.69 8.99
CA SER A 152 -5.73 -2.53 9.83
C SER A 152 -6.40 -3.83 10.26
N THR A 153 -7.68 -3.99 9.91
CA THR A 153 -8.48 -5.20 10.12
C THR A 153 -9.29 -5.50 8.87
N GLY A 154 -9.32 -6.77 8.47
CA GLY A 154 -10.20 -7.25 7.40
C GLY A 154 -9.67 -7.09 5.98
N ILE A 155 -10.27 -7.90 5.12
CA ILE A 155 -9.99 -7.96 3.69
C ILE A 155 -11.12 -7.25 2.94
N TYR A 156 -10.79 -6.17 2.25
CA TYR A 156 -11.73 -5.34 1.51
C TYR A 156 -11.49 -5.44 0.02
N ALA A 157 -12.53 -5.75 -0.75
CA ALA A 157 -12.46 -5.73 -2.21
C ALA A 157 -12.19 -4.31 -2.74
N PRO A 158 -11.54 -4.16 -3.90
CA PRO A 158 -11.30 -2.84 -4.52
C PRO A 158 -12.56 -1.99 -4.69
N THR A 159 -13.71 -2.64 -4.91
CA THR A 159 -15.02 -2.00 -5.06
C THR A 159 -15.54 -1.32 -3.79
N VAL A 160 -14.91 -1.55 -2.63
CA VAL A 160 -15.20 -0.78 -1.41
C VAL A 160 -14.68 0.64 -1.53
N PHE A 161 -13.50 0.82 -2.13
CA PHE A 161 -12.79 2.11 -2.24
C PHE A 161 -13.08 2.87 -3.53
N ALA A 162 -13.48 2.15 -4.58
CA ALA A 162 -13.70 2.71 -5.90
C ALA A 162 -14.88 2.03 -6.60
N GLU A 163 -15.37 2.65 -7.67
CA GLU A 163 -16.50 2.17 -8.46
C GLU A 163 -16.36 2.56 -9.92
N THR A 164 -17.08 1.88 -10.79
CA THR A 164 -17.23 2.30 -12.19
C THR A 164 -18.33 3.34 -12.27
N ASP A 165 -18.02 4.51 -12.82
CA ASP A 165 -19.02 5.55 -13.12
C ASP A 165 -20.02 4.99 -14.15
N ALA A 166 -21.30 5.03 -13.81
CA ALA A 166 -22.35 4.45 -14.64
C ALA A 166 -22.56 5.20 -15.97
N THR A 167 -22.13 6.46 -16.04
CA THR A 167 -22.30 7.34 -17.22
C THR A 167 -21.09 7.26 -18.15
N THR A 168 -19.89 7.32 -17.57
CA THR A 168 -18.63 7.44 -18.34
C THR A 168 -17.92 6.10 -18.50
N GLY A 169 -18.21 5.11 -17.64
CA GLY A 169 -17.48 3.85 -17.58
C GLY A 169 -16.12 3.98 -16.89
N GLU A 170 -15.76 5.14 -16.38
CA GLU A 170 -14.48 5.39 -15.71
C GLU A 170 -14.44 4.72 -14.34
N TRP A 171 -13.30 4.11 -14.01
CA TRP A 171 -13.00 3.64 -12.66
C TRP A 171 -12.57 4.82 -11.78
N LYS A 172 -13.38 5.18 -10.79
CA LYS A 172 -13.19 6.35 -9.93
C LYS A 172 -13.25 6.01 -8.45
N GLY A 173 -12.62 6.84 -7.61
CA GLY A 173 -12.69 6.72 -6.15
C GLY A 173 -14.10 7.02 -5.62
N LYS A 174 -14.54 6.25 -4.64
CA LYS A 174 -15.76 6.54 -3.88
C LYS A 174 -15.53 7.71 -2.94
N THR A 175 -16.53 8.58 -2.82
CA THR A 175 -16.48 9.71 -1.89
C THR A 175 -16.65 9.31 -0.43
N SER A 176 -17.30 8.17 -0.18
CA SER A 176 -17.60 7.66 1.17
C SER A 176 -17.50 6.13 1.18
N PRO A 177 -16.28 5.57 1.17
CA PRO A 177 -16.09 4.13 1.30
C PRO A 177 -16.49 3.65 2.70
N SER A 178 -17.18 2.49 2.79
CA SER A 178 -17.56 1.87 4.06
C SER A 178 -16.45 0.94 4.52
N VAL A 179 -15.61 1.41 5.44
CA VAL A 179 -14.43 0.70 5.93
C VAL A 179 -14.41 0.74 7.46
N THR A 180 -14.16 -0.40 8.09
CA THR A 180 -13.74 -0.46 9.50
C THR A 180 -12.23 -0.42 9.54
N TYR A 181 -11.68 0.70 9.98
CA TYR A 181 -10.24 0.95 9.89
C TYR A 181 -9.42 0.19 10.92
N GLY A 182 -9.94 0.06 12.16
CA GLY A 182 -9.24 -0.58 13.27
C GLY A 182 -8.11 0.30 13.82
N THR A 183 -7.46 -0.16 14.90
CA THR A 183 -6.56 0.64 15.75
C THR A 183 -5.46 1.38 14.97
N ASN A 184 -4.86 0.77 13.97
CA ASN A 184 -3.79 1.38 13.16
C ASN A 184 -4.29 1.91 11.80
N GLY A 185 -5.58 1.74 11.53
CA GLY A 185 -6.15 2.13 10.25
C GLY A 185 -6.20 3.65 10.08
N PHE A 186 -6.15 4.11 8.85
CA PHE A 186 -6.18 5.53 8.52
C PHE A 186 -6.76 5.79 7.12
N PHE A 187 -7.21 7.01 6.92
CA PHE A 187 -7.55 7.58 5.61
C PHE A 187 -6.96 8.98 5.49
N ILE A 188 -5.98 9.14 4.63
CA ILE A 188 -5.24 10.41 4.44
C ILE A 188 -5.08 10.75 2.96
N LEU A 189 -4.56 11.94 2.67
CA LEU A 189 -4.29 12.44 1.32
C LEU A 189 -5.56 12.55 0.46
N LYS A 190 -6.72 12.79 1.09
CA LYS A 190 -7.99 12.95 0.39
C LYS A 190 -8.12 14.33 -0.22
N ASP A 191 -7.95 15.36 0.59
CA ASP A 191 -8.21 16.73 0.22
C ASP A 191 -6.92 17.56 0.28
N GLY A 192 -6.31 17.85 -0.87
CA GLY A 192 -5.21 18.79 -0.98
C GLY A 192 -3.94 18.41 -0.20
N ASN A 193 -3.53 17.16 -0.21
CA ASN A 193 -2.38 16.62 0.52
C ASN A 193 -2.53 16.64 2.06
N GLY A 194 -3.76 16.59 2.57
CA GLY A 194 -4.02 16.49 4.01
C GLY A 194 -3.41 15.23 4.61
N ILE A 195 -2.58 15.41 5.65
CA ILE A 195 -1.92 14.33 6.41
C ILE A 195 -2.68 13.96 7.68
N THR A 196 -3.75 14.70 7.99
CA THR A 196 -4.68 14.41 9.07
C THR A 196 -5.56 13.21 8.70
N ASP A 197 -5.67 12.28 9.61
CA ASP A 197 -6.47 11.08 9.44
C ASP A 197 -7.98 11.41 9.43
N GLN A 198 -8.65 10.97 8.40
CA GLN A 198 -10.09 11.14 8.19
C GLN A 198 -10.89 9.85 8.40
N SER A 199 -10.25 8.81 8.93
CA SER A 199 -10.92 7.54 9.26
C SER A 199 -11.75 7.61 10.55
N GLY A 200 -11.44 8.57 11.41
CA GLY A 200 -11.99 8.70 12.78
C GLY A 200 -11.14 8.01 13.84
N GLU A 201 -10.07 7.31 13.49
CA GLU A 201 -9.18 6.61 14.44
C GLU A 201 -8.10 7.54 15.03
N GLY A 202 -7.90 8.74 14.46
CA GLY A 202 -6.93 9.74 14.93
C GLY A 202 -5.48 9.39 14.61
N ASN A 203 -5.26 8.66 13.54
CA ASN A 203 -3.96 8.15 13.13
C ASN A 203 -3.23 9.09 12.16
N ASP A 204 -2.98 10.34 12.61
CA ASP A 204 -2.30 11.37 11.85
C ASP A 204 -0.86 10.98 11.49
N PHE A 205 -0.40 11.44 10.33
CA PHE A 205 0.99 11.35 9.91
C PHE A 205 1.73 12.68 10.13
N THR A 206 3.04 12.62 10.18
CA THR A 206 3.92 13.79 10.21
C THR A 206 4.77 13.85 8.95
N LEU A 207 5.16 15.05 8.55
CA LEU A 207 6.19 15.23 7.53
C LEU A 207 7.54 14.80 8.10
N GLY A 208 8.32 14.11 7.28
CA GLY A 208 9.68 13.71 7.58
C GLY A 208 10.71 14.42 6.70
#